data_b00b99f66c91cb96d1caacedf1305a36
#
_entry.id   b00b99f66c91cb96d1caacedf1305a36
#
_cell.length_a   1.000
_cell.length_b   1.000
_cell.length_c   1.000
_cell.angle_alpha   90.00
_cell.angle_beta   90.00
_cell.angle_gamma   90.00
#
_symmetry.space_group_name_H-M   'P 1'
#
loop_
_entity.id
_entity.type
_entity.pdbx_description
1 polymer ?
#
loop_
_entity_poly.entity_id
_entity_poly.type
_entity_poly.pdbx_seq_one_letter_code
_entity_poly.pdbx_strand_id
1 'polypeptide(L)'
;MTILDFLRENNICLNAACNGLGICGKCKIKIGNLKAFEGERKVLGDKDIDAGYRLACMHSVDECDKEAILKDIKESTGSVVLTESFMPKVSHTNICDKYGIAIDIGTTTVAMELIDLSNATIIAKASEINSQIAFGFDVMSRIAYTMENVDGLFKLQKRGCEISP
;
A
#
# COMPACT_ATOMS: atom_id res chain seq x y z
N MET A 1 -9.44 18.43 2.86
CA MET A 1 -8.91 17.05 2.77
C MET A 1 -7.56 17.10 2.10
N THR A 2 -6.54 16.38 2.64
CA THR A 2 -5.22 16.37 1.99
C THR A 2 -5.23 15.50 0.71
N ILE A 3 -4.26 15.74 -0.18
CA ILE A 3 -4.09 14.88 -1.36
C ILE A 3 -3.77 13.43 -0.91
N LEU A 4 -3.01 13.25 0.18
CA LEU A 4 -2.72 11.95 0.72
C LEU A 4 -4.00 11.19 1.16
N ASP A 5 -4.92 11.88 1.84
CA ASP A 5 -6.18 11.27 2.29
C ASP A 5 -7.08 10.92 1.10
N PHE A 6 -7.15 11.82 0.10
CA PHE A 6 -7.88 11.58 -1.13
C PHE A 6 -7.37 10.35 -1.89
N LEU A 7 -6.04 10.16 -1.95
CA LEU A 7 -5.44 8.98 -2.58
C LEU A 7 -5.79 7.70 -1.81
N ARG A 8 -5.76 7.75 -0.47
CA ARG A 8 -6.16 6.63 0.40
C ARG A 8 -7.62 6.22 0.19
N GLU A 9 -8.53 7.19 0.08
CA GLU A 9 -9.95 6.95 -0.21
C GLU A 9 -10.18 6.29 -1.57
N ASN A 10 -9.29 6.58 -2.54
CA ASN A 10 -9.32 5.98 -3.88
C ASN A 10 -8.47 4.70 -4.02
N ASN A 11 -8.09 4.07 -2.89
CA ASN A 11 -7.28 2.84 -2.85
C ASN A 11 -5.89 2.97 -3.49
N ILE A 12 -5.36 4.18 -3.57
CA ILE A 12 -4.01 4.43 -4.06
C ILE A 12 -3.05 4.54 -2.89
N CYS A 13 -2.09 3.62 -2.84
CA CYS A 13 -1.11 3.54 -1.78
C CYS A 13 0.10 4.40 -2.08
N LEU A 14 0.26 5.50 -1.36
CA LEU A 14 1.45 6.33 -1.40
C LEU A 14 2.25 6.13 -0.12
N ASN A 15 3.56 5.96 -0.23
CA ASN A 15 4.42 5.80 0.94
C ASN A 15 4.36 7.06 1.82
N ALA A 16 3.87 6.93 3.04
CA ALA A 16 3.74 8.02 4.00
C ALA A 16 4.14 7.54 5.41
N ALA A 17 5.41 7.16 5.57
CA ALA A 17 5.93 6.56 6.80
C ALA A 17 5.72 7.39 8.07
N CYS A 18 5.57 8.72 7.96
CA CYS A 18 5.22 9.60 9.08
C CYS A 18 3.70 9.82 9.23
N ASN A 19 2.87 9.02 8.57
CA ASN A 19 1.42 9.12 8.61
C ASN A 19 0.84 10.53 8.34
N GLY A 20 1.50 11.30 7.48
CA GLY A 20 0.98 12.63 7.08
C GLY A 20 1.56 13.81 7.86
N LEU A 21 2.54 13.60 8.76
CA LEU A 21 3.16 14.67 9.55
C LEU A 21 4.10 15.61 8.75
N GLY A 22 4.32 15.35 7.46
CA GLY A 22 5.13 16.21 6.61
C GLY A 22 6.65 16.13 6.83
N ILE A 23 7.14 15.15 7.60
CA ILE A 23 8.55 15.10 8.05
C ILE A 23 9.41 14.04 7.35
N CYS A 24 8.82 13.03 6.71
CA CYS A 24 9.59 11.90 6.14
C CYS A 24 9.94 12.06 4.66
N GLY A 25 9.32 12.97 3.92
CA GLY A 25 9.55 13.17 2.49
C GLY A 25 9.06 12.05 1.57
N LYS A 26 8.44 10.99 2.10
CA LYS A 26 8.11 9.77 1.36
C LYS A 26 6.88 9.90 0.45
N CYS A 27 5.91 10.73 0.84
CA CYS A 27 4.66 10.93 0.09
C CYS A 27 4.80 11.98 -1.02
N LYS A 28 5.97 12.05 -1.65
CA LYS A 28 6.20 13.00 -2.74
C LYS A 28 5.52 12.56 -4.04
N ILE A 29 4.82 13.50 -4.67
CA ILE A 29 4.16 13.33 -5.96
C ILE A 29 4.51 14.51 -6.87
N LYS A 30 4.43 14.33 -8.18
CA LYS A 30 4.74 15.38 -9.13
C LYS A 30 3.49 16.20 -9.45
N ILE A 31 3.41 17.41 -8.91
CA ILE A 31 2.30 18.35 -9.14
C ILE A 31 2.90 19.71 -9.40
N GLY A 32 3.29 19.97 -10.64
CA GLY A 32 4.13 21.12 -11.03
C GLY A 32 3.60 22.50 -10.72
N ASN A 33 2.29 22.69 -10.48
CA ASN A 33 1.67 24.00 -10.39
C ASN A 33 1.37 24.50 -8.96
N LEU A 34 1.69 23.70 -7.92
CA LEU A 34 1.46 24.09 -6.54
C LEU A 34 2.63 24.85 -5.95
N LYS A 35 2.33 25.90 -5.17
CA LYS A 35 3.34 26.65 -4.42
C LYS A 35 3.89 25.79 -3.30
N ALA A 36 5.21 25.60 -3.28
CA ALA A 36 5.88 24.88 -2.21
C ALA A 36 5.82 25.63 -0.87
N PHE A 37 5.58 24.91 0.21
CA PHE A 37 5.71 25.43 1.57
C PHE A 37 7.16 25.43 2.04
N GLU A 38 7.53 26.31 2.96
CA GLU A 38 8.89 26.37 3.51
C GLU A 38 9.29 25.06 4.22
N GLY A 39 8.36 24.45 4.97
CA GLY A 39 8.57 23.15 5.62
C GLY A 39 8.82 22.02 4.64
N GLU A 40 8.12 22.04 3.50
CA GLU A 40 8.27 21.06 2.42
C GLU A 40 9.62 21.18 1.73
N ARG A 41 10.11 22.39 1.51
CA ARG A 41 11.44 22.67 0.94
C ARG A 41 12.57 22.11 1.82
N LYS A 42 12.41 22.18 3.15
CA LYS A 42 13.38 21.59 4.09
C LYS A 42 13.46 20.07 4.02
N VAL A 43 12.36 19.42 3.66
CA VAL A 43 12.26 17.94 3.61
C VAL A 43 12.63 17.39 2.23
N LEU A 44 12.17 18.00 1.15
CA LEU A 44 12.42 17.55 -0.22
C LEU A 44 13.73 18.11 -0.83
N GLY A 45 14.14 19.31 -0.40
CA GLY A 45 15.24 20.06 -1.00
C GLY A 45 14.83 20.80 -2.29
N ASP A 46 15.64 21.77 -2.68
CA ASP A 46 15.36 22.64 -3.83
C ASP A 46 15.23 21.86 -5.14
N LYS A 47 16.07 20.86 -5.34
CA LYS A 47 16.07 20.05 -6.56
C LYS A 47 14.73 19.36 -6.84
N ASP A 48 14.13 18.75 -5.84
CA ASP A 48 12.82 18.08 -5.99
C ASP A 48 11.70 19.11 -6.14
N ILE A 49 11.76 20.22 -5.38
CA ILE A 49 10.80 21.32 -5.48
C ILE A 49 10.80 21.92 -6.89
N ASP A 50 11.97 22.22 -7.45
CA ASP A 50 12.11 22.80 -8.79
C ASP A 50 11.73 21.82 -9.90
N ALA A 51 11.88 20.51 -9.64
CA ALA A 51 11.38 19.44 -10.52
C ALA A 51 9.85 19.25 -10.45
N GLY A 52 9.14 20.01 -9.60
CA GLY A 52 7.68 19.99 -9.47
C GLY A 52 7.15 18.97 -8.48
N TYR A 53 7.99 18.39 -7.61
CA TYR A 53 7.54 17.48 -6.56
C TYR A 53 6.96 18.25 -5.37
N ARG A 54 5.91 17.68 -4.78
CA ARG A 54 5.23 18.18 -3.57
C ARG A 54 4.89 17.03 -2.64
N LEU A 55 4.73 17.32 -1.34
CA LEU A 55 4.29 16.33 -0.35
C LEU A 55 2.77 16.24 -0.31
N ALA A 56 2.20 15.12 -0.71
CA ALA A 56 0.75 14.90 -0.77
C ALA A 56 0.04 15.15 0.58
N CYS A 57 0.73 14.99 1.70
CA CYS A 57 0.18 15.24 3.03
C CYS A 57 0.10 16.74 3.41
N MET A 58 0.78 17.62 2.67
CA MET A 58 0.83 19.05 3.01
C MET A 58 -0.08 19.91 2.11
N HIS A 59 -0.63 19.36 1.05
CA HIS A 59 -1.47 20.09 0.09
C HIS A 59 -2.92 19.62 0.12
N SER A 60 -3.86 20.57 -0.09
CA SER A 60 -5.28 20.26 -0.27
C SER A 60 -5.54 19.69 -1.66
N VAL A 61 -6.40 18.68 -1.74
CA VAL A 61 -6.85 18.14 -3.03
C VAL A 61 -7.65 19.17 -3.84
N ASP A 62 -8.22 20.17 -3.19
CA ASP A 62 -9.02 21.20 -3.86
C ASP A 62 -8.15 22.21 -4.63
N GLU A 63 -6.83 22.20 -4.42
CA GLU A 63 -5.85 23.01 -5.15
C GLU A 63 -5.39 22.35 -6.46
N CYS A 64 -5.87 21.13 -6.78
CA CYS A 64 -5.38 20.30 -7.86
C CYS A 64 -6.50 19.72 -8.71
N ASP A 65 -6.15 19.30 -9.94
CA ASP A 65 -7.00 18.47 -10.76
C ASP A 65 -6.98 17.02 -10.26
N LYS A 66 -8.09 16.57 -9.67
CA LYS A 66 -8.26 15.26 -9.06
C LYS A 66 -8.07 14.11 -10.06
N GLU A 67 -8.57 14.28 -11.29
CA GLU A 67 -8.49 13.26 -12.34
C GLU A 67 -7.06 13.10 -12.86
N ALA A 68 -6.34 14.21 -13.04
CA ALA A 68 -4.95 14.19 -13.45
C ALA A 68 -4.06 13.47 -12.41
N ILE A 69 -4.25 13.76 -11.11
CA ILE A 69 -3.51 13.10 -10.03
C ILE A 69 -3.73 11.58 -10.05
N LEU A 70 -4.98 11.14 -10.17
CA LEU A 70 -5.31 9.71 -10.18
C LEU A 70 -4.70 8.98 -11.37
N LYS A 71 -4.65 9.64 -12.54
CA LYS A 71 -4.07 9.08 -13.76
C LYS A 71 -2.56 8.93 -13.66
N ASP A 72 -1.85 10.00 -13.31
CA ASP A 72 -0.39 10.02 -13.24
C ASP A 72 0.16 9.02 -12.22
N ILE A 73 -0.52 8.85 -11.07
CA ILE A 73 -0.08 7.92 -10.04
C ILE A 73 -0.37 6.47 -10.44
N LYS A 74 -1.52 6.16 -11.07
CA LYS A 74 -1.81 4.80 -11.54
C LYS A 74 -0.82 4.33 -12.60
N GLU A 75 -0.38 5.21 -13.48
CA GLU A 75 0.64 4.89 -14.50
C GLU A 75 2.03 4.65 -13.88
N SER A 76 2.33 5.26 -12.73
CA SER A 76 3.63 5.15 -12.05
C SER A 76 3.73 4.00 -11.02
N THR A 77 2.61 3.40 -10.60
CA THR A 77 2.56 2.39 -9.53
C THR A 77 2.47 0.94 -10.00
N GLY A 78 2.96 0.62 -11.17
CA GLY A 78 3.07 -0.76 -11.63
C GLY A 78 3.99 -1.60 -10.73
N SER A 79 3.48 -2.19 -9.64
CA SER A 79 4.25 -3.14 -8.84
C SER A 79 4.05 -4.56 -9.34
N VAL A 80 5.14 -5.21 -9.70
CA VAL A 80 5.15 -6.65 -9.98
C VAL A 80 5.53 -7.37 -8.70
N VAL A 81 4.65 -8.24 -8.23
CA VAL A 81 4.95 -9.15 -7.11
C VAL A 81 5.35 -10.50 -7.69
N LEU A 82 6.58 -10.90 -7.42
CA LEU A 82 7.07 -12.23 -7.78
C LEU A 82 6.78 -13.20 -6.65
N THR A 83 6.06 -14.28 -6.94
CA THR A 83 5.81 -15.37 -6.02
C THR A 83 6.55 -16.62 -6.51
N GLU A 84 7.70 -16.91 -5.91
CA GLU A 84 8.36 -18.19 -6.04
C GLU A 84 8.23 -18.94 -4.71
N SER A 85 7.70 -20.15 -4.76
CA SER A 85 7.53 -20.96 -3.57
C SER A 85 8.17 -22.32 -3.77
N PHE A 86 8.79 -22.81 -2.71
CA PHE A 86 9.31 -24.16 -2.62
C PHE A 86 8.31 -25.04 -1.85
N MET A 87 7.81 -26.09 -2.49
CA MET A 87 6.95 -27.07 -1.84
C MET A 87 7.80 -28.15 -1.16
N PRO A 88 7.83 -28.22 0.18
CA PRO A 88 8.44 -29.35 0.86
C PRO A 88 7.66 -30.64 0.57
N LYS A 89 8.35 -31.77 0.50
CA LYS A 89 7.68 -33.08 0.44
C LYS A 89 6.98 -33.32 1.77
N VAL A 90 5.65 -33.21 1.78
CA VAL A 90 4.83 -33.51 2.96
C VAL A 90 4.28 -34.92 2.82
N SER A 91 4.49 -35.77 3.83
CA SER A 91 3.82 -37.08 3.90
C SER A 91 2.40 -36.86 4.42
N HIS A 92 1.41 -37.16 3.58
CA HIS A 92 -0.01 -36.95 3.90
C HIS A 92 -0.54 -38.18 4.68
N THR A 93 -0.96 -37.94 5.90
CA THR A 93 -1.79 -38.89 6.65
C THR A 93 -3.13 -38.25 6.93
N ASN A 94 -4.21 -38.80 6.35
CA ASN A 94 -5.60 -38.46 6.65
C ASN A 94 -6.06 -37.01 6.33
N ILE A 95 -5.83 -36.52 5.09
CA ILE A 95 -6.45 -35.30 4.63
C ILE A 95 -7.80 -35.65 4.02
N CYS A 96 -8.88 -35.12 4.60
CA CYS A 96 -10.24 -35.30 4.09
C CYS A 96 -10.55 -34.41 2.90
N ASP A 97 -9.84 -33.31 2.75
CA ASP A 97 -10.06 -32.33 1.71
C ASP A 97 -9.01 -32.46 0.59
N LYS A 98 -9.47 -32.27 -0.63
CA LYS A 98 -8.63 -32.40 -1.84
C LYS A 98 -7.72 -31.18 -2.05
N TYR A 99 -8.15 -30.02 -1.59
CA TYR A 99 -7.48 -28.75 -1.85
C TYR A 99 -7.14 -28.02 -0.55
N GLY A 100 -6.05 -27.28 -0.57
CA GLY A 100 -5.63 -26.40 0.49
C GLY A 100 -5.25 -25.03 -0.06
N ILE A 101 -5.29 -24.01 0.80
CA ILE A 101 -4.82 -22.66 0.48
C ILE A 101 -3.71 -22.31 1.46
N ALA A 102 -2.53 -21.94 0.93
CA ALA A 102 -1.47 -21.32 1.70
C ALA A 102 -1.56 -19.79 1.49
N ILE A 103 -1.50 -19.02 2.58
CA ILE A 103 -1.58 -17.57 2.54
C ILE A 103 -0.37 -16.99 3.28
N ASP A 104 0.37 -16.12 2.61
CA ASP A 104 1.41 -15.29 3.22
C ASP A 104 0.91 -13.84 3.28
N ILE A 105 0.75 -13.32 4.50
CA ILE A 105 0.29 -11.95 4.76
C ILE A 105 1.50 -11.11 5.15
N GLY A 106 2.17 -10.56 4.14
CA GLY A 106 3.28 -9.64 4.35
C GLY A 106 2.83 -8.20 4.62
N THR A 107 3.74 -7.38 5.10
CA THR A 107 3.48 -5.95 5.35
C THR A 107 3.16 -5.20 4.06
N THR A 108 3.83 -5.55 2.96
CA THR A 108 3.71 -4.89 1.65
C THR A 108 2.81 -5.67 0.70
N THR A 109 2.85 -7.00 0.75
CA THR A 109 2.17 -7.89 -0.20
C THR A 109 1.45 -9.01 0.53
N VAL A 110 0.35 -9.44 -0.05
CA VAL A 110 -0.35 -10.67 0.32
C VAL A 110 -0.21 -11.64 -0.85
N ALA A 111 0.26 -12.84 -0.59
CA ALA A 111 0.40 -13.90 -1.59
C ALA A 111 -0.41 -15.12 -1.19
N MET A 112 -1.03 -15.79 -2.17
CA MET A 112 -1.84 -16.97 -1.96
C MET A 112 -1.51 -18.05 -2.99
N GLU A 113 -1.53 -19.31 -2.54
CA GLU A 113 -1.37 -20.46 -3.40
C GLU A 113 -2.48 -21.48 -3.14
N LEU A 114 -3.14 -21.91 -4.21
CA LEU A 114 -4.06 -23.04 -4.18
C LEU A 114 -3.29 -24.33 -4.48
N ILE A 115 -3.40 -25.31 -3.60
CA ILE A 115 -2.62 -26.54 -3.62
C ILE A 115 -3.54 -27.75 -3.74
N ASP A 116 -3.25 -28.65 -4.67
CA ASP A 116 -3.84 -30.00 -4.66
C ASP A 116 -3.09 -30.85 -3.64
N LEU A 117 -3.77 -31.17 -2.55
CA LEU A 117 -3.19 -31.92 -1.44
C LEU A 117 -2.97 -33.39 -1.75
N SER A 118 -3.60 -33.94 -2.81
CA SER A 118 -3.43 -35.34 -3.20
C SER A 118 -2.06 -35.63 -3.80
N ASN A 119 -1.45 -34.64 -4.46
CA ASN A 119 -0.18 -34.76 -5.16
C ASN A 119 0.83 -33.66 -4.82
N ALA A 120 0.50 -32.78 -3.89
CA ALA A 120 1.30 -31.62 -3.47
C ALA A 120 1.70 -30.71 -4.64
N THR A 121 0.78 -30.46 -5.58
CA THR A 121 1.02 -29.55 -6.70
C THR A 121 0.31 -28.21 -6.49
N ILE A 122 0.98 -27.13 -6.87
CA ILE A 122 0.38 -25.79 -6.89
C ILE A 122 -0.46 -25.67 -8.16
N ILE A 123 -1.78 -25.40 -7.96
CA ILE A 123 -2.77 -25.26 -9.04
C ILE A 123 -2.82 -23.83 -9.54
N ALA A 124 -2.80 -22.88 -8.60
CA ALA A 124 -2.89 -21.46 -8.92
C ALA A 124 -2.15 -20.61 -7.89
N LYS A 125 -1.68 -19.45 -8.30
CA LYS A 125 -1.06 -18.43 -7.45
C LYS A 125 -1.75 -17.10 -7.68
N ALA A 126 -1.92 -16.33 -6.61
CA ALA A 126 -2.36 -14.95 -6.67
C ALA A 126 -1.54 -14.11 -5.71
N SER A 127 -1.28 -12.87 -6.07
CA SER A 127 -0.60 -11.94 -5.17
C SER A 127 -1.08 -10.53 -5.43
N GLU A 128 -1.18 -9.74 -4.37
CA GLU A 128 -1.63 -8.36 -4.41
C GLU A 128 -0.87 -7.53 -3.37
N ILE A 129 -0.82 -6.22 -3.59
CA ILE A 129 -0.30 -5.29 -2.58
C ILE A 129 -1.26 -5.29 -1.38
N ASN A 130 -0.69 -5.41 -0.18
CA ASN A 130 -1.47 -5.34 1.05
C ASN A 130 -2.16 -3.97 1.17
N SER A 131 -3.48 -3.94 1.02
CA SER A 131 -4.28 -2.72 1.02
C SER A 131 -4.20 -1.91 2.33
N GLN A 132 -3.68 -2.52 3.42
CA GLN A 132 -3.38 -1.81 4.67
C GLN A 132 -2.25 -0.78 4.53
N ILE A 133 -1.48 -0.80 3.44
CA ILE A 133 -0.47 0.22 3.11
C ILE A 133 -1.09 1.64 3.10
N ALA A 134 -2.38 1.78 2.76
CA ALA A 134 -3.11 3.05 2.83
C ALA A 134 -3.06 3.70 4.22
N PHE A 135 -2.94 2.91 5.29
CA PHE A 135 -2.90 3.37 6.68
C PHE A 135 -1.48 3.41 7.28
N GLY A 136 -0.50 2.85 6.59
CA GLY A 136 0.90 2.85 7.00
C GLY A 136 1.72 1.89 6.15
N PHE A 137 2.86 2.37 5.65
CA PHE A 137 3.71 1.59 4.76
C PHE A 137 4.47 0.47 5.49
N ASP A 138 4.72 0.66 6.78
CA ASP A 138 5.37 -0.30 7.67
C ASP A 138 4.52 -0.57 8.91
N VAL A 139 4.92 -1.56 9.72
CA VAL A 139 4.19 -1.97 10.92
C VAL A 139 4.09 -0.82 11.94
N MET A 140 5.15 -0.04 12.10
CA MET A 140 5.17 1.05 13.10
C MET A 140 4.20 2.17 12.74
N SER A 141 4.13 2.55 11.46
CA SER A 141 3.17 3.55 11.00
C SER A 141 1.71 3.07 11.11
N ARG A 142 1.45 1.76 10.94
CA ARG A 142 0.12 1.18 11.18
C ARG A 142 -0.25 1.19 12.66
N ILE A 143 0.68 0.88 13.55
CA ILE A 143 0.49 0.98 14.99
C ILE A 143 0.19 2.43 15.38
N ALA A 144 0.98 3.39 14.91
CA ALA A 144 0.74 4.82 15.16
C ALA A 144 -0.67 5.23 14.70
N TYR A 145 -1.07 4.82 13.48
CA TYR A 145 -2.42 5.07 12.99
C TYR A 145 -3.52 4.54 13.92
N THR A 146 -3.36 3.34 14.50
CA THR A 146 -4.35 2.79 15.45
C THR A 146 -4.39 3.53 16.77
N MET A 147 -3.28 4.11 17.21
CA MET A 147 -3.22 4.89 18.45
C MET A 147 -3.84 6.30 18.29
N GLU A 148 -3.75 6.87 17.09
CA GLU A 148 -4.26 8.21 16.78
C GLU A 148 -5.75 8.20 16.38
N ASN A 149 -6.29 7.05 15.94
CA ASN A 149 -7.65 6.93 15.43
C ASN A 149 -8.45 5.89 16.23
N VAL A 150 -9.55 6.29 16.83
CA VAL A 150 -10.42 5.43 17.67
C VAL A 150 -10.89 4.17 16.92
N ASP A 151 -11.18 4.27 15.63
CA ASP A 151 -11.62 3.18 14.76
C ASP A 151 -10.49 2.61 13.88
N GLY A 152 -9.24 3.00 14.15
CA GLY A 152 -8.08 2.67 13.34
C GLY A 152 -7.83 1.17 13.20
N LEU A 153 -7.96 0.43 14.30
CA LEU A 153 -7.81 -1.04 14.28
C LEU A 153 -8.88 -1.71 13.43
N PHE A 154 -10.12 -1.28 13.56
CA PHE A 154 -11.23 -1.82 12.75
C PHE A 154 -11.04 -1.55 11.25
N LYS A 155 -10.61 -0.34 10.89
CA LYS A 155 -10.30 0.02 9.50
C LYS A 155 -9.16 -0.82 8.92
N LEU A 156 -8.09 -1.05 9.69
CA LEU A 156 -6.98 -1.91 9.28
C LEU A 156 -7.45 -3.36 9.07
N GLN A 157 -8.23 -3.91 10.00
CA GLN A 157 -8.76 -5.27 9.90
C GLN A 157 -9.66 -5.41 8.66
N LYS A 158 -10.59 -4.47 8.47
CA LYS A 158 -11.50 -4.49 7.32
C LYS A 158 -10.72 -4.50 6.00
N ARG A 159 -9.71 -3.65 5.86
CA ARG A 159 -8.86 -3.61 4.66
C ARG A 159 -8.02 -4.87 4.48
N GLY A 160 -7.55 -5.49 5.54
CA GLY A 160 -6.82 -6.75 5.46
C GLY A 160 -7.67 -7.93 4.99
N CYS A 161 -9.01 -7.84 5.16
CA CYS A 161 -9.96 -8.86 4.70
C CYS A 161 -10.52 -8.58 3.29
N GLU A 162 -10.43 -7.34 2.80
CA GLU A 162 -10.86 -6.94 1.45
C GLU A 162 -9.69 -7.15 0.48
N ILE A 163 -9.46 -8.39 0.08
CA ILE A 163 -8.61 -8.70 -1.07
C ILE A 163 -9.53 -8.53 -2.28
N SER A 164 -9.25 -7.50 -3.08
CA SER A 164 -10.04 -7.24 -4.30
C SER A 164 -9.83 -8.37 -5.32
N PRO A 165 -10.89 -8.83 -5.98
CA PRO A 165 -10.79 -9.82 -7.04
C PRO A 165 -10.09 -9.26 -8.30
#